data_4681a2cc72b12f47dc9bfc1b67ea5e72
#
_entry.id   4681a2cc72b12f47dc9bfc1b67ea5e72
#
_cell.length_a   1.000
_cell.length_b   1.000
_cell.length_c   1.000
_cell.angle_alpha   90.00
_cell.angle_beta   90.00
_cell.angle_gamma   90.00
#
_symmetry.space_group_name_H-M   'P 1'
#
loop_
_entity.id
_entity.type
_entity.pdbx_description
1 polymer ?
#
loop_
_entity_poly.entity_id
_entity_poly.type
_entity_poly.pdbx_seq_one_letter_code
_entity_poly.pdbx_strand_id
1 'polypeptide(L)'
;DTVYRFFDKSGRKAVNKPIDKKSNYVKRCVATAGDLLELKDGIVYINNKVLVLPERAKAQYEHIIYAAKKGVSSELLASTGSTEYNRTYNVKFNSEDQINAIQPYVVNAIRNPDNSYKVLTGFKGIPSGLIAKTGIYAQEVYEPTTQANLTLKSAEELRKNNTIDSVVRFIEKSARDNSIFPHNGKWTVDNFGPTTIPQEGKTVSLNIENLPLYK
;
A
#
# COMPACT_ATOMS: atom_id res chain seq x y z
N ASP A 1 4.09 27.69 11.18
CA ASP A 1 4.62 28.31 10.13
C ASP A 1 5.72 27.70 9.27
N THR A 2 6.15 26.47 9.55
CA THR A 2 7.10 25.71 8.72
C THR A 2 6.50 25.42 7.34
N VAL A 3 5.21 25.17 7.25
CA VAL A 3 4.49 24.89 5.99
C VAL A 3 4.48 26.12 5.10
N TYR A 4 4.17 27.29 5.63
CA TYR A 4 4.21 28.55 4.85
C TYR A 4 5.62 28.88 4.38
N ARG A 5 6.64 28.69 5.22
CA ARG A 5 8.05 28.88 4.83
C ARG A 5 8.49 27.92 3.71
N PHE A 6 7.96 26.69 3.70
CA PHE A 6 8.24 25.73 2.63
C PHE A 6 7.61 26.19 1.31
N PHE A 7 6.37 26.67 1.33
CA PHE A 7 5.69 27.18 0.14
C PHE A 7 6.39 28.44 -0.41
N ASP A 8 6.80 29.35 0.44
CA ASP A 8 7.53 30.55 0.05
C ASP A 8 8.86 30.22 -0.64
N LYS A 9 9.62 29.26 -0.09
CA LYS A 9 10.89 28.80 -0.68
C LYS A 9 10.68 28.07 -2.01
N SER A 10 9.56 27.38 -2.20
CA SER A 10 9.25 26.62 -3.42
C SER A 10 8.58 27.47 -4.51
N GLY A 11 8.34 28.77 -4.26
CA GLY A 11 7.60 29.67 -5.17
C GLY A 11 6.12 29.30 -5.33
N ARG A 12 5.59 28.39 -4.49
CA ARG A 12 4.18 27.97 -4.48
C ARG A 12 3.40 28.80 -3.47
N LYS A 13 2.19 29.20 -3.83
CA LYS A 13 1.29 29.92 -2.92
C LYS A 13 0.27 28.96 -2.31
N ALA A 14 0.09 29.04 -1.00
CA ALA A 14 -1.02 28.36 -0.33
C ALA A 14 -2.33 29.07 -0.71
N VAL A 15 -3.28 28.32 -1.28
CA VAL A 15 -4.61 28.84 -1.64
C VAL A 15 -5.61 28.37 -0.59
N ASN A 16 -6.21 29.33 0.12
CA ASN A 16 -7.28 29.03 1.07
C ASN A 16 -8.61 28.89 0.31
N LYS A 17 -9.17 27.69 0.27
CA LYS A 17 -10.47 27.45 -0.35
C LYS A 17 -11.59 27.61 0.68
N PRO A 18 -12.75 28.19 0.32
CA PRO A 18 -13.94 28.16 1.17
C PRO A 18 -14.36 26.72 1.47
N ILE A 19 -15.09 26.51 2.57
CA ILE A 19 -15.37 25.17 3.13
C ILE A 19 -16.11 24.26 2.15
N ASP A 20 -16.97 24.83 1.33
CA ASP A 20 -17.72 24.14 0.27
C ASP A 20 -16.86 23.66 -0.92
N LYS A 21 -15.66 24.25 -1.07
CA LYS A 21 -14.67 23.90 -2.11
C LYS A 21 -13.47 23.11 -1.58
N LYS A 22 -13.46 22.80 -0.28
CA LYS A 22 -12.43 21.93 0.31
C LYS A 22 -12.72 20.48 -0.03
N SER A 23 -11.67 19.72 -0.30
CA SER A 23 -11.81 18.26 -0.44
C SER A 23 -12.18 17.64 0.91
N ASN A 24 -13.28 16.89 0.94
CA ASN A 24 -13.70 16.14 2.13
C ASN A 24 -13.13 14.75 2.09
N TYR A 25 -12.45 14.35 3.16
CA TYR A 25 -11.90 12.99 3.32
C TYR A 25 -12.77 12.22 4.31
N VAL A 26 -13.24 11.05 3.87
CA VAL A 26 -13.93 10.10 4.75
C VAL A 26 -12.91 9.10 5.26
N LYS A 27 -12.79 8.98 6.58
CA LYS A 27 -11.94 8.00 7.26
C LYS A 27 -12.76 7.26 8.30
N ARG A 28 -12.42 5.97 8.51
CA ARG A 28 -13.08 5.18 9.56
C ARG A 28 -12.62 5.68 10.93
N CYS A 29 -13.58 5.99 11.80
CA CYS A 29 -13.29 6.20 13.20
C CYS A 29 -13.05 4.83 13.85
N VAL A 30 -11.87 4.62 14.42
CA VAL A 30 -11.46 3.34 15.03
C VAL A 30 -11.46 3.39 16.56
N ALA A 31 -11.37 4.59 17.16
CA ALA A 31 -11.34 4.78 18.60
C ALA A 31 -12.14 6.03 18.97
N THR A 32 -12.67 6.06 20.18
CA THR A 32 -13.45 7.17 20.74
C THR A 32 -12.76 7.75 21.98
N ALA A 33 -13.27 8.88 22.48
CA ALA A 33 -12.71 9.55 23.64
C ALA A 33 -12.60 8.60 24.84
N GLY A 34 -11.42 8.54 25.45
CA GLY A 34 -11.09 7.67 26.59
C GLY A 34 -10.53 6.29 26.22
N ASP A 35 -10.62 5.89 24.95
CA ASP A 35 -10.06 4.61 24.51
C ASP A 35 -8.52 4.61 24.51
N LEU A 36 -7.95 3.45 24.81
CA LEU A 36 -6.54 3.16 24.59
C LEU A 36 -6.35 2.55 23.19
N LEU A 37 -5.75 3.30 22.28
CA LEU A 37 -5.47 2.88 20.91
C LEU A 37 -4.04 2.36 20.79
N GLU A 38 -3.88 1.22 20.15
CA GLU A 38 -2.58 0.63 19.82
C GLU A 38 -2.64 -0.12 18.49
N LEU A 39 -1.56 -0.04 17.71
CA LEU A 39 -1.34 -0.91 16.55
C LEU A 39 -0.18 -1.85 16.87
N LYS A 40 -0.40 -3.14 16.67
CA LYS A 40 0.62 -4.20 16.76
C LYS A 40 0.64 -4.96 15.46
N ASP A 41 1.77 -4.90 14.79
CA ASP A 41 1.95 -5.54 13.49
C ASP A 41 0.79 -5.21 12.50
N GLY A 42 0.38 -3.92 12.44
CA GLY A 42 -0.71 -3.41 11.60
C GLY A 42 -2.13 -3.81 12.03
N ILE A 43 -2.30 -4.54 13.15
CA ILE A 43 -3.60 -4.85 13.73
C ILE A 43 -3.97 -3.80 14.77
N VAL A 44 -5.19 -3.27 14.65
CA VAL A 44 -5.70 -2.27 15.60
C VAL A 44 -6.21 -2.95 16.86
N TYR A 45 -5.77 -2.45 18.01
CA TYR A 45 -6.26 -2.82 19.34
C TYR A 45 -6.91 -1.63 20.00
N ILE A 46 -8.08 -1.84 20.58
CA ILE A 46 -8.79 -0.87 21.41
C ILE A 46 -8.97 -1.47 22.79
N ASN A 47 -8.48 -0.77 23.81
CA ASN A 47 -8.52 -1.23 25.21
C ASN A 47 -7.95 -2.66 25.36
N ASN A 48 -6.81 -2.93 24.71
CA ASN A 48 -6.11 -4.22 24.66
C ASN A 48 -6.88 -5.36 23.94
N LYS A 49 -7.97 -5.06 23.23
CA LYS A 49 -8.73 -6.05 22.45
C LYS A 49 -8.58 -5.75 20.97
N VAL A 50 -8.43 -6.78 20.14
CA VAL A 50 -8.42 -6.62 18.68
C VAL A 50 -9.71 -5.95 18.23
N LEU A 51 -9.59 -4.91 17.40
CA LEU A 51 -10.74 -4.26 16.80
C LEU A 51 -11.42 -5.22 15.82
N VAL A 52 -12.68 -5.56 16.11
CA VAL A 52 -13.51 -6.34 15.19
C VAL A 52 -14.07 -5.40 14.13
N LEU A 53 -13.63 -5.60 12.91
CA LEU A 53 -14.13 -4.83 11.77
C LEU A 53 -15.51 -5.35 11.34
N PRO A 54 -16.40 -4.48 10.81
CA PRO A 54 -17.66 -4.93 10.20
C PRO A 54 -17.39 -5.94 9.07
N GLU A 55 -18.30 -6.87 8.86
CA GLU A 55 -18.17 -7.95 7.85
C GLU A 55 -17.83 -7.45 6.44
N ARG A 56 -18.35 -6.28 6.06
CA ARG A 56 -18.07 -5.65 4.76
C ARG A 56 -16.74 -4.91 4.70
N ALA A 57 -16.04 -4.75 5.82
CA ALA A 57 -14.73 -4.10 5.84
C ALA A 57 -13.67 -5.09 5.34
N LYS A 58 -13.02 -4.73 4.24
CA LYS A 58 -11.94 -5.51 3.63
C LYS A 58 -10.61 -4.84 3.95
N ALA A 59 -10.14 -4.93 5.20
CA ALA A 59 -8.79 -4.51 5.53
C ALA A 59 -7.79 -5.40 4.78
N GLN A 60 -6.87 -4.78 4.09
CA GLN A 60 -5.82 -5.45 3.31
C GLN A 60 -4.46 -5.16 3.93
N TYR A 61 -3.59 -6.13 3.83
CA TYR A 61 -2.23 -6.08 4.35
C TYR A 61 -1.28 -6.58 3.28
N GLU A 62 -0.09 -6.01 3.25
CA GLU A 62 0.94 -6.45 2.33
C GLU A 62 1.39 -7.88 2.66
N HIS A 63 1.46 -8.71 1.64
CA HIS A 63 1.93 -10.10 1.73
C HIS A 63 2.97 -10.38 0.64
N ILE A 64 3.94 -11.22 0.99
CA ILE A 64 4.88 -11.81 0.06
C ILE A 64 4.41 -13.24 -0.20
N ILE A 65 4.20 -13.56 -1.47
CA ILE A 65 3.70 -14.85 -1.94
C ILE A 65 4.83 -15.55 -2.68
N TYR A 66 5.10 -16.80 -2.32
CA TYR A 66 6.15 -17.62 -2.91
C TYR A 66 5.52 -18.80 -3.67
N ALA A 67 5.96 -19.02 -4.92
CA ALA A 67 5.53 -20.10 -5.78
C ALA A 67 6.68 -20.51 -6.73
N ALA A 68 7.70 -21.19 -6.18
CA ALA A 68 8.97 -21.46 -6.86
C ALA A 68 8.82 -22.26 -8.16
N LYS A 69 7.86 -23.19 -8.24
CA LYS A 69 7.73 -24.10 -9.39
C LYS A 69 7.02 -23.47 -10.60
N LYS A 70 5.95 -22.71 -10.36
CA LYS A 70 5.06 -22.19 -11.43
C LYS A 70 4.99 -20.68 -11.48
N GLY A 71 5.52 -19.98 -10.46
CA GLY A 71 5.30 -18.58 -10.25
C GLY A 71 3.86 -18.27 -9.81
N VAL A 72 3.62 -17.02 -9.43
CA VAL A 72 2.31 -16.54 -8.98
C VAL A 72 1.56 -15.95 -10.16
N SER A 73 0.48 -16.61 -10.60
CA SER A 73 -0.29 -16.13 -11.74
C SER A 73 -1.18 -14.93 -11.38
N SER A 74 -1.38 -14.04 -12.34
CA SER A 74 -2.27 -12.88 -12.16
C SER A 74 -3.73 -13.28 -11.99
N GLU A 75 -4.18 -14.39 -12.62
CA GLU A 75 -5.53 -14.93 -12.45
C GLU A 75 -5.76 -15.38 -11.01
N LEU A 76 -4.76 -16.03 -10.41
CA LEU A 76 -4.83 -16.44 -9.01
C LEU A 76 -4.93 -15.23 -8.08
N LEU A 77 -4.13 -14.17 -8.33
CA LEU A 77 -4.20 -12.93 -7.55
C LEU A 77 -5.55 -12.23 -7.75
N ALA A 78 -6.04 -12.15 -8.98
CA ALA A 78 -7.34 -11.56 -9.28
C ALA A 78 -8.49 -12.27 -8.55
N SER A 79 -8.43 -13.61 -8.41
CA SER A 79 -9.43 -14.39 -7.70
C SER A 79 -9.54 -14.05 -6.20
N THR A 80 -8.50 -13.47 -5.61
CA THR A 80 -8.49 -12.98 -4.22
C THR A 80 -9.25 -11.68 -4.02
N GLY A 81 -9.61 -10.99 -5.13
CA GLY A 81 -10.17 -9.64 -5.12
C GLY A 81 -9.15 -8.55 -4.81
N SER A 82 -7.84 -8.85 -4.82
CA SER A 82 -6.79 -7.85 -4.71
C SER A 82 -6.73 -6.99 -5.98
N THR A 83 -6.47 -5.70 -5.79
CA THR A 83 -6.22 -4.73 -6.86
C THR A 83 -4.87 -4.04 -6.70
N GLU A 84 -4.07 -4.49 -5.73
CA GLU A 84 -2.76 -3.92 -5.42
C GLU A 84 -1.69 -5.01 -5.50
N TYR A 85 -1.30 -5.33 -6.72
CA TYR A 85 -0.17 -6.17 -7.09
C TYR A 85 0.37 -5.74 -8.45
N ASN A 86 1.56 -6.19 -8.77
CA ASN A 86 2.19 -5.92 -10.05
C ASN A 86 2.17 -7.18 -10.94
N ARG A 87 2.15 -6.93 -12.26
CA ARG A 87 2.31 -7.96 -13.29
C ARG A 87 3.60 -7.72 -14.04
N THR A 88 4.29 -8.79 -14.39
CA THR A 88 5.56 -8.73 -15.12
C THR A 88 5.35 -9.27 -16.54
N TYR A 89 5.92 -8.58 -17.53
CA TYR A 89 5.89 -8.99 -18.92
C TYR A 89 7.28 -9.00 -19.53
N ASN A 90 7.56 -10.00 -20.37
CA ASN A 90 8.65 -9.94 -21.34
C ASN A 90 8.11 -9.28 -22.61
N VAL A 91 8.70 -8.16 -23.01
CA VAL A 91 8.24 -7.34 -24.12
C VAL A 91 9.36 -7.15 -25.14
N LYS A 92 9.04 -7.25 -26.44
CA LYS A 92 9.94 -6.86 -27.54
C LYS A 92 9.28 -5.77 -28.36
N PHE A 93 10.03 -4.70 -28.58
CA PHE A 93 9.60 -3.55 -29.38
C PHE A 93 10.27 -3.59 -30.76
N ASN A 94 9.50 -3.27 -31.80
CA ASN A 94 9.98 -3.12 -33.16
C ASN A 94 9.96 -1.65 -33.61
N SER A 95 9.32 -0.76 -32.87
CA SER A 95 9.22 0.66 -33.16
C SER A 95 9.06 1.50 -31.89
N GLU A 96 9.35 2.78 -32.00
CA GLU A 96 9.14 3.76 -30.93
C GLU A 96 7.65 3.96 -30.61
N ASP A 97 6.77 3.85 -31.61
CA ASP A 97 5.31 3.93 -31.43
C ASP A 97 4.80 2.86 -30.48
N GLN A 98 5.37 1.64 -30.53
CA GLN A 98 5.01 0.57 -29.61
C GLN A 98 5.42 0.89 -28.18
N ILE A 99 6.59 1.50 -27.97
CA ILE A 99 7.06 1.95 -26.66
C ILE A 99 6.10 2.99 -26.10
N ASN A 100 5.78 4.02 -26.90
CA ASN A 100 4.88 5.09 -26.51
C ASN A 100 3.46 4.56 -26.18
N ALA A 101 2.98 3.57 -26.91
CA ALA A 101 1.65 2.99 -26.72
C ALA A 101 1.51 2.29 -25.35
N ILE A 102 2.54 1.60 -24.85
CA ILE A 102 2.47 0.91 -23.56
C ILE A 102 2.94 1.75 -22.38
N GLN A 103 3.63 2.86 -22.61
CA GLN A 103 4.18 3.72 -21.54
C GLN A 103 3.17 4.04 -20.42
N PRO A 104 1.88 4.34 -20.69
CA PRO A 104 0.91 4.63 -19.63
C PRO A 104 0.64 3.47 -18.66
N TYR A 105 1.01 2.25 -19.04
CA TYR A 105 0.80 1.03 -18.22
C TYR A 105 2.06 0.60 -17.48
N VAL A 106 3.21 1.20 -17.80
CA VAL A 106 4.53 0.80 -17.29
C VAL A 106 4.80 1.49 -15.95
N VAL A 107 5.07 0.69 -14.92
CA VAL A 107 5.57 1.15 -13.61
C VAL A 107 7.09 1.19 -13.63
N ASN A 108 7.71 0.15 -14.20
CA ASN A 108 9.17 0.05 -14.35
C ASN A 108 9.51 -0.84 -15.56
N ALA A 109 10.67 -0.61 -16.16
CA ALA A 109 11.17 -1.43 -17.26
C ALA A 109 12.68 -1.61 -17.14
N ILE A 110 13.14 -2.85 -17.33
CA ILE A 110 14.55 -3.22 -17.33
C ILE A 110 14.87 -3.86 -18.69
N ARG A 111 15.89 -3.34 -19.37
CA ARG A 111 16.38 -3.91 -20.64
C ARG A 111 17.20 -5.16 -20.37
N ASN A 112 16.88 -6.24 -21.07
CA ASN A 112 17.65 -7.49 -21.04
C ASN A 112 18.80 -7.47 -22.07
N PRO A 113 19.79 -8.36 -21.93
CA PRO A 113 20.90 -8.45 -22.88
C PRO A 113 20.49 -8.82 -24.32
N ASP A 114 19.34 -9.52 -24.49
CA ASP A 114 18.79 -9.93 -25.77
C ASP A 114 17.91 -8.84 -26.45
N ASN A 115 18.00 -7.60 -25.97
CA ASN A 115 17.19 -6.45 -26.39
C ASN A 115 15.68 -6.58 -26.12
N SER A 116 15.24 -7.58 -25.38
CA SER A 116 13.89 -7.58 -24.80
C SER A 116 13.85 -6.69 -23.54
N TYR A 117 12.64 -6.46 -23.05
CA TYR A 117 12.43 -5.70 -21.83
C TYR A 117 11.60 -6.52 -20.84
N LYS A 118 12.05 -6.54 -19.59
CA LYS A 118 11.21 -6.96 -18.47
C LYS A 118 10.44 -5.74 -18.00
N VAL A 119 9.12 -5.75 -18.21
CA VAL A 119 8.23 -4.61 -17.94
C VAL A 119 7.33 -4.95 -16.76
N LEU A 120 7.38 -4.11 -15.74
CA LEU A 120 6.48 -4.16 -14.58
C LEU A 120 5.30 -3.22 -14.82
N THR A 121 4.09 -3.73 -14.60
CA THR A 121 2.83 -2.97 -14.71
C THR A 121 2.04 -3.06 -13.42
N GLY A 122 1.00 -2.22 -13.27
CA GLY A 122 0.00 -2.44 -12.22
C GLY A 122 -0.87 -3.67 -12.49
N PHE A 123 -1.79 -3.97 -11.57
CA PHE A 123 -2.65 -5.17 -11.61
C PHE A 123 -3.47 -5.35 -12.89
N LYS A 124 -3.81 -4.26 -13.59
CA LYS A 124 -4.54 -4.31 -14.86
C LYS A 124 -3.71 -4.86 -16.01
N GLY A 125 -2.38 -4.84 -15.88
CA GLY A 125 -1.46 -5.30 -16.93
C GLY A 125 -1.50 -4.46 -18.19
N ILE A 126 -0.94 -5.00 -19.27
CA ILE A 126 -1.05 -4.43 -20.63
C ILE A 126 -2.35 -4.93 -21.25
N PRO A 127 -3.27 -4.05 -21.74
CA PRO A 127 -4.53 -4.47 -22.32
C PRO A 127 -4.32 -5.35 -23.57
N SER A 128 -4.99 -6.49 -23.64
CA SER A 128 -4.88 -7.42 -24.78
C SER A 128 -5.26 -6.77 -26.11
N GLY A 129 -6.27 -5.88 -26.11
CA GLY A 129 -6.65 -5.10 -27.30
C GLY A 129 -5.54 -4.17 -27.77
N LEU A 130 -4.72 -3.62 -26.88
CA LEU A 130 -3.57 -2.80 -27.24
C LEU A 130 -2.47 -3.67 -27.85
N ILE A 131 -2.18 -4.82 -27.26
CA ILE A 131 -1.21 -5.80 -27.79
C ILE A 131 -1.60 -6.20 -29.22
N ALA A 132 -2.86 -6.57 -29.43
CA ALA A 132 -3.37 -6.95 -30.75
C ALA A 132 -3.28 -5.81 -31.76
N LYS A 133 -3.64 -4.58 -31.37
CA LYS A 133 -3.63 -3.39 -32.25
C LYS A 133 -2.22 -2.98 -32.67
N THR A 134 -1.26 -3.05 -31.76
CA THR A 134 0.11 -2.58 -32.00
C THR A 134 1.03 -3.67 -32.55
N GLY A 135 0.62 -4.94 -32.50
CA GLY A 135 1.47 -6.07 -32.85
C GLY A 135 2.70 -6.26 -31.97
N ILE A 136 2.67 -5.67 -30.77
CA ILE A 136 3.76 -5.78 -29.80
C ILE A 136 3.84 -7.21 -29.24
N TYR A 137 5.05 -7.76 -29.15
CA TYR A 137 5.22 -9.01 -28.42
C TYR A 137 5.25 -8.69 -26.93
N ALA A 138 4.27 -9.15 -26.18
CA ALA A 138 4.19 -9.02 -24.73
C ALA A 138 3.67 -10.33 -24.12
N GLN A 139 4.55 -11.02 -23.43
CA GLN A 139 4.22 -12.27 -22.74
C GLN A 139 4.29 -12.04 -21.24
N GLU A 140 3.22 -12.33 -20.52
CA GLU A 140 3.21 -12.29 -19.06
C GLU A 140 4.11 -13.37 -18.49
N VAL A 141 4.89 -13.00 -17.47
CA VAL A 141 5.81 -13.87 -16.75
C VAL A 141 5.36 -13.96 -15.30
N TYR A 142 5.18 -15.16 -14.81
CA TYR A 142 4.85 -15.40 -13.42
C TYR A 142 6.12 -15.53 -12.59
N GLU A 143 6.33 -14.55 -11.70
CA GLU A 143 7.50 -14.51 -10.85
C GLU A 143 7.37 -15.53 -9.70
N PRO A 144 8.48 -16.16 -9.29
CA PRO A 144 8.49 -17.05 -8.13
C PRO A 144 8.09 -16.38 -6.83
N THR A 145 8.26 -15.05 -6.77
CA THR A 145 7.92 -14.23 -5.61
C THR A 145 7.15 -13.01 -6.07
N THR A 146 6.01 -12.74 -5.43
CA THR A 146 5.15 -11.59 -5.76
C THR A 146 4.65 -10.93 -4.48
N GLN A 147 4.57 -9.61 -4.49
CA GLN A 147 3.93 -8.82 -3.44
C GLN A 147 2.50 -8.48 -3.83
N ALA A 148 1.58 -8.60 -2.88
CA ALA A 148 0.18 -8.22 -3.07
C ALA A 148 -0.47 -7.80 -1.75
N ASN A 149 -1.40 -6.83 -1.83
CA ASN A 149 -2.25 -6.48 -0.70
C ASN A 149 -3.44 -7.43 -0.65
N LEU A 150 -3.52 -8.22 0.41
CA LEU A 150 -4.55 -9.25 0.62
C LEU A 150 -5.30 -9.03 1.92
N THR A 151 -6.57 -9.41 1.95
CA THR A 151 -7.25 -9.63 3.24
C THR A 151 -6.66 -10.84 3.95
N LEU A 152 -6.78 -10.92 5.26
CA LEU A 152 -6.31 -12.10 6.01
C LEU A 152 -6.99 -13.38 5.50
N LYS A 153 -8.30 -13.30 5.17
CA LYS A 153 -9.05 -14.42 4.60
C LYS A 153 -8.50 -14.87 3.25
N SER A 154 -8.27 -13.93 2.34
CA SER A 154 -7.70 -14.24 1.02
C SER A 154 -6.29 -14.84 1.13
N ALA A 155 -5.48 -14.36 2.07
CA ALA A 155 -4.15 -14.92 2.33
C ALA A 155 -4.22 -16.38 2.82
N GLU A 156 -5.20 -16.71 3.68
CA GLU A 156 -5.43 -18.08 4.14
C GLU A 156 -5.95 -19.00 3.01
N GLU A 157 -6.80 -18.48 2.13
CA GLU A 157 -7.27 -19.21 0.96
C GLU A 157 -6.12 -19.51 -0.01
N LEU A 158 -5.22 -18.54 -0.24
CA LEU A 158 -4.02 -18.77 -1.05
C LEU A 158 -3.08 -19.82 -0.45
N ARG A 159 -2.91 -19.87 0.88
CA ARG A 159 -2.08 -20.90 1.55
C ARG A 159 -2.57 -22.31 1.30
N LYS A 160 -3.84 -22.50 0.99
CA LYS A 160 -4.44 -23.82 0.66
C LYS A 160 -4.23 -24.22 -0.80
N ASN A 161 -3.76 -23.30 -1.64
CA ASN A 161 -3.54 -23.57 -3.05
C ASN A 161 -2.23 -24.36 -3.22
N ASN A 162 -2.29 -25.51 -3.89
CA ASN A 162 -1.16 -26.43 -4.08
C ASN A 162 -0.05 -25.88 -4.99
N THR A 163 -0.27 -24.76 -5.67
CA THR A 163 0.75 -24.09 -6.48
C THR A 163 1.53 -23.02 -5.68
N ILE A 164 1.09 -22.70 -4.47
CA ILE A 164 1.69 -21.70 -3.59
C ILE A 164 2.51 -22.42 -2.51
N ASP A 165 3.77 -22.05 -2.39
CA ASP A 165 4.67 -22.63 -1.38
C ASP A 165 4.45 -21.95 -0.01
N SER A 166 4.31 -20.63 0.00
CA SER A 166 4.00 -19.87 1.22
C SER A 166 3.40 -18.50 0.95
N VAL A 167 2.65 -17.97 1.92
CA VAL A 167 2.12 -16.60 1.95
C VAL A 167 2.49 -16.00 3.30
N VAL A 168 3.42 -15.05 3.30
CA VAL A 168 3.96 -14.41 4.49
C VAL A 168 3.50 -12.96 4.51
N ARG A 169 2.96 -12.52 5.64
CA ARG A 169 2.62 -11.11 5.82
C ARG A 169 3.88 -10.28 5.96
N PHE A 170 4.00 -9.22 5.19
CA PHE A 170 5.04 -8.22 5.36
C PHE A 170 4.66 -7.30 6.52
N ILE A 171 5.59 -7.08 7.44
CA ILE A 171 5.42 -6.20 8.61
C ILE A 171 6.67 -5.31 8.67
N GLU A 172 6.45 -4.01 8.57
CA GLU A 172 7.53 -3.02 8.67
C GLU A 172 8.00 -2.89 10.13
N LYS A 173 9.18 -3.45 10.42
CA LYS A 173 9.74 -3.46 11.78
C LYS A 173 10.85 -2.44 12.00
N SER A 174 11.50 -1.98 10.95
CA SER A 174 12.80 -1.32 11.07
C SER A 174 12.79 0.17 10.70
N ALA A 175 11.86 0.62 9.91
CA ALA A 175 11.85 2.00 9.44
C ALA A 175 11.17 2.90 10.47
N ARG A 176 11.96 3.74 11.14
CA ARG A 176 11.45 4.92 11.81
C ARG A 176 10.86 5.83 10.75
N ASP A 177 9.55 5.92 10.70
CA ASP A 177 8.89 6.82 9.76
C ASP A 177 8.61 8.16 10.45
N ASN A 178 9.43 9.15 10.11
CA ASN A 178 9.23 10.50 10.61
C ASN A 178 7.96 11.19 10.05
N SER A 179 7.25 10.58 9.12
CA SER A 179 5.96 11.06 8.64
C SER A 179 4.81 10.70 9.58
N ILE A 180 5.00 9.71 10.47
CA ILE A 180 3.99 9.28 11.43
C ILE A 180 3.96 10.25 12.60
N PHE A 181 2.78 10.81 12.83
CA PHE A 181 2.55 11.69 13.98
C PHE A 181 2.43 10.89 15.29
N PRO A 182 2.99 11.37 16.40
CA PRO A 182 3.88 12.52 16.54
C PRO A 182 5.29 12.14 16.10
N HIS A 183 5.97 12.94 15.33
CA HIS A 183 7.29 12.71 14.73
C HIS A 183 8.41 12.39 15.73
N ASN A 184 8.18 11.41 16.61
CA ASN A 184 9.11 11.01 17.68
C ASN A 184 10.08 9.89 17.26
N GLY A 185 9.94 9.36 16.05
CA GLY A 185 10.77 8.29 15.49
C GLY A 185 10.69 6.94 16.22
N LYS A 186 9.68 6.73 17.07
CA LYS A 186 9.48 5.48 17.81
C LYS A 186 8.51 4.54 17.12
N TRP A 187 7.62 5.06 16.26
CA TRP A 187 6.52 4.32 15.65
C TRP A 187 6.74 4.07 14.17
N THR A 188 6.18 2.98 13.69
CA THR A 188 6.16 2.59 12.29
C THR A 188 4.72 2.53 11.79
N VAL A 189 4.53 2.33 10.48
CA VAL A 189 3.20 2.14 9.89
C VAL A 189 2.45 0.99 10.55
N ASP A 190 3.17 -0.07 10.94
CA ASP A 190 2.57 -1.28 11.50
C ASP A 190 2.55 -1.29 13.03
N ASN A 191 3.30 -0.40 13.70
CA ASN A 191 3.41 -0.40 15.17
C ASN A 191 3.31 1.03 15.71
N PHE A 192 2.23 1.29 16.43
CA PHE A 192 1.88 2.60 16.95
C PHE A 192 1.26 2.50 18.36
N GLY A 193 1.59 3.42 19.23
CA GLY A 193 1.01 3.51 20.57
C GLY A 193 1.79 2.70 21.61
N PRO A 194 1.13 2.38 22.75
CA PRO A 194 -0.26 2.73 23.10
C PRO A 194 -0.47 4.24 23.33
N THR A 195 -1.64 4.73 22.94
CA THR A 195 -2.02 6.13 23.12
C THR A 195 -3.46 6.23 23.59
N THR A 196 -3.72 7.03 24.64
CA THR A 196 -5.07 7.30 25.12
C THR A 196 -5.69 8.45 24.32
N ILE A 197 -6.85 8.22 23.76
CA ILE A 197 -7.63 9.26 23.06
C ILE A 197 -8.14 10.27 24.10
N PRO A 198 -7.88 11.58 23.93
CA PRO A 198 -8.34 12.59 24.86
C PRO A 198 -9.83 12.54 25.12
N GLN A 199 -10.22 12.73 26.38
CA GLN A 199 -11.61 12.72 26.83
C GLN A 199 -11.90 14.00 27.60
N GLU A 200 -13.07 14.61 27.33
CA GLU A 200 -13.53 15.78 28.07
C GLU A 200 -13.58 15.53 29.59
N GLY A 201 -13.13 16.48 30.37
CA GLY A 201 -13.10 16.40 31.85
C GLY A 201 -11.98 15.49 32.41
N LYS A 202 -11.12 14.90 31.57
CA LYS A 202 -9.96 14.14 32.02
C LYS A 202 -8.68 14.97 31.92
N THR A 203 -7.87 14.90 32.96
CA THR A 203 -6.57 15.57 32.98
C THR A 203 -5.50 14.63 32.46
N VAL A 204 -4.65 15.09 31.58
CA VAL A 204 -3.47 14.37 31.09
C VAL A 204 -2.23 15.03 31.67
N SER A 205 -1.37 14.24 32.31
CA SER A 205 -0.05 14.72 32.75
C SER A 205 0.86 14.88 31.53
N LEU A 206 1.25 16.10 31.21
CA LEU A 206 2.13 16.40 30.10
C LEU A 206 3.60 16.33 30.55
N ASN A 207 4.40 15.64 29.77
CA ASN A 207 5.85 15.63 29.86
C ASN A 207 6.47 15.77 28.48
N ILE A 208 7.80 15.85 28.38
CA ILE A 208 8.51 16.02 27.10
C ILE A 208 8.21 14.88 26.11
N GLU A 209 7.96 13.68 26.61
CA GLU A 209 7.74 12.51 25.75
C GLU A 209 6.33 12.45 25.17
N ASN A 210 5.32 12.84 25.94
CA ASN A 210 3.92 12.75 25.51
C ASN A 210 3.33 14.08 25.00
N LEU A 211 3.99 15.21 25.26
CA LEU A 211 3.56 16.52 24.78
C LEU A 211 3.30 16.56 23.25
N PRO A 212 4.13 15.92 22.40
CA PRO A 212 3.87 15.90 20.95
C PRO A 212 2.57 15.20 20.54
N LEU A 213 1.98 14.35 21.41
CA LEU A 213 0.70 13.69 21.14
C LEU A 213 -0.50 14.64 21.27
N TYR A 214 -0.34 15.74 22.01
CA TYR A 214 -1.43 16.65 22.39
C TYR A 214 -1.25 18.09 21.89
N LYS A 215 -0.20 18.36 21.12
CA LYS A 215 0.13 19.70 20.62
C LYS A 215 -0.35 19.95 19.18
#